data_70c340cccfe89635fb436a86c30cb077
#
_entry.id   70c340cccfe89635fb436a86c30cb077
#
_cell.length_a   1.000
_cell.length_b   1.000
_cell.length_c   1.000
_cell.angle_alpha   90.00
_cell.angle_beta   90.00
_cell.angle_gamma   90.00
#
_symmetry.space_group_name_H-M   'P 1'
#
loop_
_entity.id
_entity.type
_entity.pdbx_description
1 polymer ?
#
loop_
_entity_poly.entity_id
_entity_poly.type
_entity_poly.pdbx_seq_one_letter_code
_entity_poly.pdbx_strand_id
1 'polypeptide(L)'
;MTGLDTEGKDQGVAEEAKTSNGKTETAAVLGGCLEGNIESHGRSLGELYELEFAQLEAGETRMQVDFAATATSVVYRESYDSGTFALGSLRGGKFALAIPILERGTRWWGSEREASLVPSSVSGEMIDVRFAPGHRHLVMVLEHAGLERALIDADFPDETIRSIEYGREHRMMRFCQDSVRHLAGKLAGVIDAVASGGQRLDGEAFDQLLLGSALSILDHGPAEGMSPAAERRLVQRAIEGHDRMGMFPNVTALCTELHVRPRTLQAAFQKFLGVGPHRFFQLRRLNEAKRRLEIGRGQETSVKEIALGLGFRELGRFAVRYRELFGESPSVTLRKRTGGAVVAGFRG
;
A
#
# COMPACT_ATOMS: atom_id res chain seq x y z
N MET A 1 -31.58 -43.11 -18.50
CA MET A 1 -32.12 -42.73 -17.18
C MET A 1 -31.07 -41.90 -16.52
N THR A 2 -31.33 -40.63 -16.55
CA THR A 2 -31.21 -39.56 -15.56
C THR A 2 -29.80 -39.38 -14.97
N GLY A 3 -29.00 -38.44 -15.30
CA GLY A 3 -29.17 -36.99 -15.54
C GLY A 3 -29.31 -36.26 -14.23
N LEU A 4 -28.25 -35.60 -13.72
CA LEU A 4 -28.37 -34.43 -12.84
C LEU A 4 -27.14 -33.56 -13.02
N ASP A 5 -27.34 -32.54 -13.84
CA ASP A 5 -26.51 -31.34 -13.90
C ASP A 5 -26.71 -30.55 -12.63
N THR A 6 -25.63 -30.08 -12.03
CA THR A 6 -25.67 -29.01 -11.04
C THR A 6 -24.86 -27.81 -11.55
N GLU A 7 -25.58 -26.92 -12.23
CA GLU A 7 -25.15 -25.58 -12.55
C GLU A 7 -25.04 -24.75 -11.25
N GLY A 8 -23.84 -24.31 -10.95
CA GLY A 8 -23.57 -23.28 -9.92
C GLY A 8 -23.98 -21.91 -10.45
N LYS A 9 -24.99 -21.32 -9.87
CA LYS A 9 -25.46 -19.96 -10.17
C LYS A 9 -24.45 -18.93 -9.67
N ASP A 10 -23.79 -18.32 -10.62
CA ASP A 10 -23.11 -17.03 -10.45
C ASP A 10 -24.18 -15.93 -10.45
N GLN A 11 -24.46 -15.33 -9.29
CA GLN A 11 -25.36 -14.18 -9.20
C GLN A 11 -24.51 -12.90 -9.12
N GLY A 12 -24.18 -12.38 -10.30
CA GLY A 12 -23.79 -10.98 -10.45
C GLY A 12 -25.01 -10.09 -10.21
N VAL A 13 -25.00 -9.31 -9.15
CA VAL A 13 -25.98 -8.25 -8.92
C VAL A 13 -25.43 -6.95 -9.51
N ALA A 14 -25.71 -6.75 -10.79
CA ALA A 14 -25.73 -5.42 -11.39
C ALA A 14 -27.18 -4.92 -11.32
N GLU A 15 -27.49 -4.08 -10.33
CA GLU A 15 -28.80 -3.43 -10.21
C GLU A 15 -28.72 -2.05 -10.82
N GLU A 16 -29.39 -1.86 -11.97
CA GLU A 16 -29.58 -0.57 -12.63
C GLU A 16 -30.44 0.34 -11.75
N ALA A 17 -29.88 1.49 -11.38
CA ALA A 17 -30.61 2.55 -10.69
C ALA A 17 -31.65 3.19 -11.63
N LYS A 18 -32.92 2.93 -11.38
CA LYS A 18 -34.05 3.68 -11.97
C LYS A 18 -34.27 4.97 -11.20
N THR A 19 -34.12 6.07 -11.90
CA THR A 19 -34.49 7.42 -11.48
C THR A 19 -35.97 7.52 -11.05
N SER A 20 -36.22 7.87 -9.81
CA SER A 20 -37.53 8.28 -9.31
C SER A 20 -37.38 9.31 -8.19
N ASN A 21 -37.87 10.50 -8.47
CA ASN A 21 -38.26 11.56 -7.52
C ASN A 21 -37.23 12.10 -6.51
N GLY A 22 -36.50 13.16 -6.83
CA GLY A 22 -36.26 14.36 -6.02
C GLY A 22 -35.72 14.25 -4.58
N LYS A 23 -35.27 13.07 -4.13
CA LYS A 23 -34.42 12.90 -2.95
C LYS A 23 -33.06 12.46 -3.44
N THR A 24 -32.03 13.24 -3.16
CA THR A 24 -30.64 12.85 -3.33
C THR A 24 -30.47 11.53 -2.56
N GLU A 25 -30.37 10.40 -3.26
CA GLU A 25 -30.01 9.13 -2.61
C GLU A 25 -28.62 9.33 -2.04
N THR A 26 -28.55 9.37 -0.72
CA THR A 26 -27.28 9.45 0.00
C THR A 26 -26.49 8.20 -0.35
N ALA A 27 -25.30 8.36 -0.91
CA ALA A 27 -24.46 7.25 -1.33
C ALA A 27 -24.22 6.31 -0.14
N ALA A 28 -24.46 5.03 -0.33
CA ALA A 28 -24.23 4.03 0.72
C ALA A 28 -22.75 3.80 0.95
N VAL A 29 -22.35 3.58 2.20
CA VAL A 29 -20.99 3.15 2.52
C VAL A 29 -20.81 1.69 2.09
N LEU A 30 -19.82 1.44 1.26
CA LEU A 30 -19.41 0.10 0.84
C LEU A 30 -18.32 -0.42 1.78
N GLY A 31 -18.30 -1.70 2.04
CA GLY A 31 -17.25 -2.30 2.85
C GLY A 31 -17.03 -3.77 2.54
N GLY A 32 -15.91 -4.28 3.01
CA GLY A 32 -15.55 -5.68 2.79
C GLY A 32 -14.24 -6.04 3.46
N CYS A 33 -13.89 -7.31 3.32
CA CYS A 33 -12.62 -7.88 3.73
C CYS A 33 -11.96 -8.53 2.51
N LEU A 34 -10.71 -8.22 2.27
CA LEU A 34 -9.90 -8.80 1.19
C LEU A 34 -8.70 -9.48 1.82
N GLU A 35 -8.58 -10.77 1.57
CA GLU A 35 -7.42 -11.56 1.97
C GLU A 35 -6.63 -11.97 0.74
N GLY A 36 -5.32 -11.99 0.85
CA GLY A 36 -4.48 -12.39 -0.25
C GLY A 36 -2.99 -12.32 0.03
N ASN A 37 -2.25 -12.40 -1.05
CA ASN A 37 -0.81 -12.22 -1.07
C ASN A 37 -0.43 -10.78 -1.48
N ILE A 38 0.85 -10.50 -1.53
CA ILE A 38 1.41 -9.19 -1.92
C ILE A 38 0.87 -8.70 -3.27
N GLU A 39 0.75 -9.60 -4.27
CA GLU A 39 0.35 -9.23 -5.62
C GLU A 39 -1.15 -8.91 -5.71
N SER A 40 -1.98 -9.67 -4.98
CA SER A 40 -3.42 -9.36 -4.89
C SER A 40 -3.65 -8.07 -4.10
N HIS A 41 -2.88 -7.85 -3.04
CA HIS A 41 -2.94 -6.63 -2.23
C HIS A 41 -2.63 -5.37 -3.05
N GLY A 42 -1.54 -5.38 -3.84
CA GLY A 42 -1.21 -4.27 -4.73
C GLY A 42 -2.34 -3.95 -5.74
N ARG A 43 -3.04 -4.97 -6.22
CA ARG A 43 -4.23 -4.78 -7.08
C ARG A 43 -5.43 -4.23 -6.31
N SER A 44 -5.65 -4.71 -5.10
CA SER A 44 -6.77 -4.25 -4.25
C SER A 44 -6.70 -2.77 -3.92
N LEU A 45 -5.48 -2.24 -3.75
CA LEU A 45 -5.24 -0.82 -3.48
C LEU A 45 -4.96 0.01 -4.74
N GLY A 46 -5.03 -0.59 -5.94
CA GLY A 46 -4.64 0.05 -7.21
C GLY A 46 -5.43 1.29 -7.61
N GLU A 47 -6.66 1.45 -7.09
CA GLU A 47 -7.47 2.67 -7.25
C GLU A 47 -6.93 3.84 -6.39
N LEU A 48 -6.30 3.54 -5.25
CA LEU A 48 -5.78 4.53 -4.32
C LEU A 48 -4.31 4.84 -4.59
N TYR A 49 -3.52 3.82 -4.93
CA TYR A 49 -2.07 3.91 -5.00
C TYR A 49 -1.51 3.31 -6.28
N GLU A 50 -0.33 3.79 -6.63
CA GLU A 50 0.58 3.14 -7.54
C GLU A 50 1.78 2.63 -6.72
N LEU A 51 1.62 1.43 -6.12
CA LEU A 51 2.60 0.84 -5.22
C LEU A 51 3.19 -0.45 -5.80
N GLU A 52 4.51 -0.56 -5.71
CA GLU A 52 5.25 -1.81 -5.84
C GLU A 52 5.46 -2.39 -4.44
N PHE A 53 5.03 -3.61 -4.25
CA PHE A 53 5.31 -4.35 -3.02
C PHE A 53 6.39 -5.39 -3.27
N ALA A 54 7.27 -5.58 -2.29
CA ALA A 54 8.29 -6.61 -2.31
C ALA A 54 8.34 -7.35 -0.97
N GLN A 55 8.18 -8.66 -1.02
CA GLN A 55 8.43 -9.51 0.14
C GLN A 55 9.92 -9.52 0.46
N LEU A 56 10.27 -9.25 1.71
CA LEU A 56 11.66 -9.20 2.18
C LEU A 56 12.10 -10.45 2.92
N GLU A 57 11.16 -11.18 3.51
CA GLU A 57 11.40 -12.35 4.35
C GLU A 57 10.84 -13.61 3.70
N ALA A 58 11.42 -14.76 4.07
CA ALA A 58 11.00 -16.05 3.54
C ALA A 58 9.68 -16.52 4.14
N GLY A 59 8.87 -17.21 3.35
CA GLY A 59 7.60 -17.79 3.76
C GLY A 59 6.44 -17.39 2.85
N GLU A 60 5.26 -17.86 3.17
CA GLU A 60 4.03 -17.41 2.56
C GLU A 60 3.61 -16.09 3.23
N THR A 61 3.39 -15.04 2.46
CA THR A 61 2.91 -13.76 2.99
C THR A 61 1.41 -13.69 2.82
N ARG A 62 0.72 -13.46 3.92
CA ARG A 62 -0.70 -13.15 3.95
C ARG A 62 -0.89 -11.70 4.33
N MET A 63 -1.78 -11.07 3.62
CA MET A 63 -2.18 -9.69 3.83
C MET A 63 -3.70 -9.64 3.88
N GLN A 64 -4.20 -8.81 4.77
CA GLN A 64 -5.63 -8.60 4.92
C GLN A 64 -5.91 -7.10 4.86
N VAL A 65 -6.98 -6.74 4.15
CA VAL A 65 -7.53 -5.39 4.09
C VAL A 65 -9.00 -5.46 4.42
N ASP A 66 -9.40 -4.84 5.53
CA ASP A 66 -10.79 -4.59 5.86
C ASP A 66 -11.06 -3.11 5.60
N PHE A 67 -12.15 -2.76 4.90
CA PHE A 67 -12.39 -1.39 4.49
C PHE A 67 -13.84 -0.95 4.60
N ALA A 68 -14.02 0.38 4.69
CA ALA A 68 -15.28 1.08 4.49
C ALA A 68 -15.02 2.30 3.61
N ALA A 69 -15.85 2.52 2.59
CA ALA A 69 -15.62 3.53 1.55
C ALA A 69 -16.92 4.15 1.02
N THR A 70 -16.83 5.42 0.64
CA THR A 70 -17.74 6.14 -0.24
C THR A 70 -17.04 6.46 -1.55
N ALA A 71 -17.61 7.31 -2.39
CA ALA A 71 -16.96 7.83 -3.59
C ALA A 71 -15.79 8.78 -3.27
N THR A 72 -15.80 9.46 -2.12
CA THR A 72 -14.87 10.55 -1.78
C THR A 72 -13.90 10.22 -0.65
N SER A 73 -14.22 9.23 0.17
CA SER A 73 -13.45 8.87 1.36
C SER A 73 -13.34 7.37 1.52
N VAL A 74 -12.22 6.92 2.04
CA VAL A 74 -12.05 5.53 2.44
C VAL A 74 -11.26 5.43 3.73
N VAL A 75 -11.65 4.52 4.60
CA VAL A 75 -10.82 4.05 5.70
C VAL A 75 -10.62 2.55 5.55
N TYR A 76 -9.40 2.10 5.69
CA TYR A 76 -9.10 0.68 5.67
C TYR A 76 -8.09 0.31 6.74
N ARG A 77 -8.20 -0.92 7.22
CA ARG A 77 -7.25 -1.54 8.11
C ARG A 77 -6.48 -2.58 7.32
N GLU A 78 -5.16 -2.51 7.35
CA GLU A 78 -4.33 -3.53 6.73
C GLU A 78 -3.39 -4.18 7.74
N SER A 79 -3.09 -5.44 7.48
CA SER A 79 -2.16 -6.24 8.27
C SER A 79 -1.24 -7.07 7.39
N TYR A 80 -0.01 -7.25 7.88
CA TYR A 80 1.09 -7.96 7.22
C TYR A 80 1.64 -9.01 8.17
N ASP A 81 1.66 -10.27 7.81
CA ASP A 81 2.23 -11.33 8.64
C ASP A 81 3.73 -11.53 8.44
N SER A 82 4.30 -10.99 7.36
CA SER A 82 5.73 -11.05 7.06
C SER A 82 6.32 -9.69 6.69
N GLY A 83 7.65 -9.58 6.76
CA GLY A 83 8.37 -8.38 6.38
C GLY A 83 8.17 -8.02 4.91
N THR A 84 7.64 -6.82 4.66
CA THR A 84 7.28 -6.34 3.32
C THR A 84 7.81 -4.93 3.12
N PHE A 85 8.19 -4.61 1.90
CA PHE A 85 8.54 -3.25 1.48
C PHE A 85 7.52 -2.76 0.47
N ALA A 86 7.02 -1.54 0.67
CA ALA A 86 6.15 -0.84 -0.26
C ALA A 86 6.85 0.43 -0.77
N LEU A 87 6.80 0.64 -2.08
CA LEU A 87 7.37 1.80 -2.76
C LEU A 87 6.42 2.30 -3.83
N GLY A 88 6.19 3.59 -3.88
CA GLY A 88 5.35 4.21 -4.92
C GLY A 88 4.71 5.49 -4.46
N SER A 89 3.50 5.79 -4.89
CA SER A 89 2.81 7.04 -4.58
C SER A 89 1.30 6.87 -4.45
N LEU A 90 0.69 7.82 -3.76
CA LEU A 90 -0.75 8.00 -3.72
C LEU A 90 -1.22 8.58 -5.07
N ARG A 91 -2.32 8.08 -5.62
CA ARG A 91 -2.88 8.57 -6.90
C ARG A 91 -3.45 9.99 -6.75
N GLY A 92 -3.59 10.69 -7.89
CA GLY A 92 -3.90 12.10 -7.97
C GLY A 92 -5.12 12.55 -7.15
N GLY A 93 -5.05 13.77 -6.60
CA GLY A 93 -6.15 14.41 -5.89
C GLY A 93 -6.46 13.85 -4.51
N LYS A 94 -5.58 13.07 -3.89
CA LYS A 94 -5.82 12.39 -2.61
C LYS A 94 -4.82 12.80 -1.52
N PHE A 95 -5.27 12.70 -0.28
CA PHE A 95 -4.48 12.84 0.93
C PHE A 95 -4.69 11.62 1.83
N ALA A 96 -3.64 11.09 2.42
CA ALA A 96 -3.71 9.91 3.28
C ALA A 96 -3.05 10.13 4.63
N LEU A 97 -3.63 9.54 5.67
CA LEU A 97 -3.08 9.45 7.03
C LEU A 97 -3.00 7.99 7.45
N ALA A 98 -1.81 7.53 7.85
CA ALA A 98 -1.59 6.18 8.33
C ALA A 98 -1.58 6.14 9.86
N ILE A 99 -2.66 5.64 10.45
CA ILE A 99 -2.89 5.62 11.90
C ILE A 99 -2.41 4.28 12.47
N PRO A 100 -1.42 4.28 13.36
CA PRO A 100 -0.82 3.05 13.86
C PRO A 100 -1.73 2.25 14.79
N ILE A 101 -1.69 0.93 14.68
CA ILE A 101 -2.25 -0.01 15.65
C ILE A 101 -1.13 -0.84 16.29
N LEU A 102 -0.31 -1.48 15.46
CA LEU A 102 0.84 -2.28 15.89
C LEU A 102 1.96 -2.10 14.86
N GLU A 103 3.02 -1.38 15.22
CA GLU A 103 4.06 -0.93 14.28
C GLU A 103 5.50 -1.22 14.72
N ARG A 104 5.72 -2.03 15.75
CA ARG A 104 7.08 -2.28 16.26
C ARG A 104 7.98 -2.78 15.14
N GLY A 105 9.10 -2.08 14.89
CA GLY A 105 10.08 -2.40 13.87
C GLY A 105 9.72 -1.96 12.45
N THR A 106 8.54 -1.39 12.22
CA THR A 106 8.18 -0.77 10.94
C THR A 106 8.93 0.55 10.75
N ARG A 107 9.37 0.79 9.52
CA ARG A 107 10.11 2.00 9.16
C ARG A 107 9.38 2.74 8.05
N TRP A 108 8.99 3.95 8.36
CA TRP A 108 8.45 4.92 7.42
C TRP A 108 9.60 5.81 6.96
N TRP A 109 9.81 5.89 5.65
CA TRP A 109 10.91 6.68 5.06
C TRP A 109 12.27 6.39 5.72
N GLY A 110 12.50 5.13 6.08
CA GLY A 110 13.76 4.64 6.65
C GLY A 110 13.95 4.84 8.14
N SER A 111 13.00 5.46 8.83
CA SER A 111 13.06 5.69 10.27
C SER A 111 11.93 4.98 11.00
N GLU A 112 12.22 4.45 12.17
CA GLU A 112 11.16 4.02 13.08
C GLU A 112 10.44 5.27 13.58
N ARG A 113 9.12 5.16 13.65
CA ARG A 113 8.27 6.26 14.04
C ARG A 113 8.20 6.36 15.57
N GLU A 114 8.20 7.58 16.08
CA GLU A 114 7.78 7.85 17.46
C GLU A 114 6.27 7.62 17.60
N ALA A 115 5.85 7.12 18.76
CA ALA A 115 4.46 6.75 19.02
C ALA A 115 3.46 7.92 18.92
N SER A 116 3.98 9.17 19.02
CA SER A 116 3.22 10.41 18.90
C SER A 116 3.12 10.97 17.48
N LEU A 117 3.58 10.26 16.47
CA LEU A 117 3.60 10.73 15.09
C LEU A 117 2.71 9.88 14.20
N VAL A 118 1.96 10.52 13.30
CA VAL A 118 1.11 9.88 12.29
C VAL A 118 1.66 10.22 10.91
N PRO A 119 2.07 9.22 10.10
CA PRO A 119 2.49 9.46 8.73
C PRO A 119 1.37 10.05 7.87
N SER A 120 1.68 11.07 7.10
CA SER A 120 0.80 11.64 6.08
C SER A 120 1.44 11.57 4.70
N SER A 121 0.61 11.45 3.67
CA SER A 121 1.05 11.42 2.27
C SER A 121 0.11 12.22 1.40
N VAL A 122 0.67 12.95 0.45
CA VAL A 122 -0.05 13.71 -0.57
C VAL A 122 0.18 13.05 -1.93
N SER A 123 -0.77 13.20 -2.83
CA SER A 123 -0.65 12.67 -4.20
C SER A 123 0.64 13.12 -4.89
N GLY A 124 1.29 12.16 -5.55
CA GLY A 124 2.55 12.37 -6.25
C GLY A 124 3.80 12.31 -5.37
N GLU A 125 3.66 12.23 -4.05
CA GLU A 125 4.79 11.98 -3.16
C GLU A 125 5.20 10.52 -3.14
N MET A 126 6.52 10.31 -3.07
CA MET A 126 7.07 8.97 -2.93
C MET A 126 6.83 8.44 -1.52
N ILE A 127 6.03 7.39 -1.44
CA ILE A 127 5.85 6.58 -0.23
C ILE A 127 6.89 5.47 -0.28
N ASP A 128 7.61 5.28 0.81
CA ASP A 128 8.45 4.11 1.02
C ASP A 128 8.31 3.64 2.47
N VAL A 129 7.88 2.41 2.63
CA VAL A 129 7.62 1.81 3.94
C VAL A 129 8.18 0.41 3.99
N ARG A 130 8.94 0.10 5.03
CA ARG A 130 9.30 -1.26 5.40
C ARG A 130 8.43 -1.71 6.54
N PHE A 131 7.41 -2.50 6.24
CA PHE A 131 6.56 -3.13 7.24
C PHE A 131 7.28 -4.28 7.93
N ALA A 132 7.19 -4.31 9.25
CA ALA A 132 7.68 -5.43 10.05
C ALA A 132 6.65 -6.58 10.06
N PRO A 133 7.06 -7.83 10.34
CA PRO A 133 6.12 -8.92 10.56
C PRO A 133 5.10 -8.60 11.66
N GLY A 134 3.82 -8.90 11.42
CA GLY A 134 2.73 -8.62 12.34
C GLY A 134 2.29 -7.16 12.38
N HIS A 135 2.80 -6.31 11.48
CA HIS A 135 2.39 -4.91 11.38
C HIS A 135 0.90 -4.76 11.11
N ARG A 136 0.27 -3.78 11.78
CA ARG A 136 -1.13 -3.39 11.55
C ARG A 136 -1.26 -1.87 11.64
N HIS A 137 -1.99 -1.30 10.72
CA HIS A 137 -2.38 0.10 10.77
C HIS A 137 -3.72 0.35 10.08
N LEU A 138 -4.30 1.50 10.35
CA LEU A 138 -5.43 2.04 9.62
C LEU A 138 -4.90 3.10 8.65
N VAL A 139 -5.48 3.17 7.48
CA VAL A 139 -5.23 4.29 6.57
C VAL A 139 -6.57 4.96 6.27
N MET A 140 -6.58 6.26 6.42
CA MET A 140 -7.68 7.12 6.02
C MET A 140 -7.24 7.89 4.77
N VAL A 141 -8.03 7.78 3.70
CA VAL A 141 -7.77 8.50 2.44
C VAL A 141 -8.97 9.40 2.14
N LEU A 142 -8.69 10.64 1.85
CA LEU A 142 -9.66 11.69 1.58
C LEU A 142 -9.34 12.37 0.24
N GLU A 143 -10.35 12.96 -0.39
CA GLU A 143 -10.11 13.90 -1.47
C GLU A 143 -9.40 15.15 -0.97
N HIS A 144 -8.27 15.49 -1.61
CA HIS A 144 -7.42 16.61 -1.22
C HIS A 144 -8.18 17.95 -1.22
N ALA A 145 -8.93 18.23 -2.30
CA ALA A 145 -9.67 19.49 -2.44
C ALA A 145 -10.79 19.67 -1.39
N GLY A 146 -11.39 18.57 -0.92
CA GLY A 146 -12.38 18.59 0.15
C GLY A 146 -11.74 18.91 1.51
N LEU A 147 -10.60 18.29 1.78
CA LEU A 147 -9.84 18.54 3.00
C LEU A 147 -9.28 19.96 3.06
N GLU A 148 -8.70 20.45 1.95
CA GLU A 148 -8.18 21.81 1.85
C GLU A 148 -9.25 22.87 2.16
N ARG A 149 -10.42 22.75 1.55
CA ARG A 149 -11.55 23.64 1.84
C ARG A 149 -11.96 23.61 3.30
N ALA A 150 -12.05 22.42 3.89
CA ALA A 150 -12.43 22.29 5.29
C ALA A 150 -11.39 22.89 6.25
N LEU A 151 -10.09 22.83 5.92
CA LEU A 151 -9.04 23.51 6.70
C LEU A 151 -9.16 25.05 6.61
N ILE A 152 -9.44 25.57 5.42
CA ILE A 152 -9.67 27.01 5.19
C ILE A 152 -10.91 27.49 5.96
N ASP A 153 -12.02 26.76 5.81
CA ASP A 153 -13.29 27.09 6.45
C ASP A 153 -13.21 27.04 8.00
N ALA A 154 -12.33 26.19 8.53
CA ALA A 154 -12.08 26.06 9.96
C ALA A 154 -10.95 26.96 10.48
N ASP A 155 -10.45 27.90 9.65
CA ASP A 155 -9.40 28.88 10.00
C ASP A 155 -8.09 28.26 10.53
N PHE A 156 -7.67 27.16 9.90
CA PHE A 156 -6.40 26.50 10.23
C PHE A 156 -5.20 27.38 9.83
N PRO A 157 -4.05 27.29 10.56
CA PRO A 157 -2.86 28.04 10.21
C PRO A 157 -2.39 27.73 8.77
N ASP A 158 -1.94 28.77 8.05
CA ASP A 158 -1.38 28.65 6.69
C ASP A 158 -0.30 27.57 6.57
N GLU A 159 0.46 27.32 7.63
CA GLU A 159 1.48 26.27 7.65
C GLU A 159 0.86 24.89 7.57
N THR A 160 -0.25 24.66 8.27
CA THR A 160 -1.02 23.39 8.19
C THR A 160 -1.59 23.21 6.81
N ILE A 161 -2.24 24.24 6.23
CA ILE A 161 -2.80 24.20 4.87
C ILE A 161 -1.68 23.89 3.84
N ARG A 162 -0.59 24.65 3.90
CA ARG A 162 0.57 24.39 3.02
C ARG A 162 1.17 22.98 3.22
N SER A 163 0.98 22.41 4.39
CA SER A 163 1.48 21.05 4.66
C SER A 163 0.79 19.98 3.85
N ILE A 164 -0.44 20.18 3.45
CA ILE A 164 -1.17 19.25 2.60
C ILE A 164 -1.08 19.60 1.10
N GLU A 165 -0.72 20.85 0.75
CA GLU A 165 -0.60 21.30 -0.64
C GLU A 165 0.72 20.89 -1.30
N TYR A 166 1.83 21.08 -0.59
CA TYR A 166 3.18 20.97 -1.13
C TYR A 166 3.93 19.79 -0.52
N GLY A 167 3.50 18.60 -0.84
CA GLY A 167 4.06 17.35 -0.38
C GLY A 167 5.53 17.07 -0.72
N ARG A 168 6.42 18.05 -0.68
CA ARG A 168 7.85 17.88 -0.96
C ARG A 168 8.65 17.29 0.21
N GLU A 169 8.07 17.26 1.41
CA GLU A 169 8.70 16.69 2.58
C GLU A 169 7.70 15.77 3.28
N HIS A 170 8.06 14.52 3.44
CA HIS A 170 7.24 13.53 4.15
C HIS A 170 6.94 14.06 5.53
N ARG A 171 5.68 14.30 5.80
CA ARG A 171 5.27 14.92 7.04
C ARG A 171 4.72 13.88 7.99
N MET A 172 5.30 13.86 9.15
CA MET A 172 4.71 13.25 10.32
C MET A 172 3.88 14.31 11.02
N MET A 173 2.63 14.04 11.29
CA MET A 173 1.77 14.89 12.11
C MET A 173 1.98 14.56 13.57
N ARG A 174 2.12 15.56 14.43
CA ARG A 174 2.16 15.35 15.88
C ARG A 174 0.79 14.95 16.40
N PHE A 175 0.80 14.24 17.52
CA PHE A 175 -0.43 13.68 18.00
C PHE A 175 -0.34 13.19 19.45
N CYS A 176 -1.43 13.29 20.22
CA CYS A 176 -1.52 12.68 21.53
C CYS A 176 -1.79 11.17 21.40
N GLN A 177 -0.99 10.32 22.04
CA GLN A 177 -1.12 8.86 21.96
C GLN A 177 -2.52 8.35 22.32
N ASP A 178 -3.14 8.92 23.36
CA ASP A 178 -4.47 8.50 23.79
C ASP A 178 -5.54 8.87 22.76
N SER A 179 -5.41 10.04 22.13
CA SER A 179 -6.29 10.45 21.03
C SER A 179 -6.13 9.55 19.80
N VAL A 180 -4.87 9.17 19.41
CA VAL A 180 -4.63 8.19 18.32
C VAL A 180 -5.31 6.88 18.62
N ARG A 181 -5.13 6.34 19.83
CA ARG A 181 -5.70 5.06 20.22
C ARG A 181 -7.25 5.10 20.21
N HIS A 182 -7.82 6.19 20.71
CA HIS A 182 -9.26 6.40 20.67
C HIS A 182 -9.78 6.48 19.24
N LEU A 183 -9.14 7.26 18.39
CA LEU A 183 -9.48 7.40 16.97
C LEU A 183 -9.35 6.08 16.23
N ALA A 184 -8.25 5.35 16.42
CA ALA A 184 -8.04 4.04 15.83
C ALA A 184 -9.15 3.06 16.21
N GLY A 185 -9.56 3.05 17.49
CA GLY A 185 -10.69 2.24 17.97
C GLY A 185 -12.02 2.63 17.32
N LYS A 186 -12.30 3.92 17.19
CA LYS A 186 -13.51 4.44 16.53
C LYS A 186 -13.58 4.04 15.05
N LEU A 187 -12.50 4.25 14.31
CA LEU A 187 -12.42 3.92 12.88
C LEU A 187 -12.45 2.40 12.64
N ALA A 188 -11.78 1.61 13.48
CA ALA A 188 -11.89 0.15 13.42
C ALA A 188 -13.33 -0.33 13.65
N GLY A 189 -14.04 0.26 14.62
CA GLY A 189 -15.46 -0.04 14.87
C GLY A 189 -16.36 0.26 13.67
N VAL A 190 -16.07 1.33 12.91
CA VAL A 190 -16.80 1.65 11.67
C VAL A 190 -16.54 0.58 10.59
N ILE A 191 -15.29 0.20 10.39
CA ILE A 191 -14.94 -0.87 9.44
C ILE A 191 -15.65 -2.17 9.81
N ASP A 192 -15.60 -2.57 11.07
CA ASP A 192 -16.22 -3.82 11.55
C ASP A 192 -17.76 -3.79 11.41
N ALA A 193 -18.40 -2.65 11.66
CA ALA A 193 -19.83 -2.47 11.49
C ALA A 193 -20.28 -2.60 10.03
N VAL A 194 -19.53 -2.03 9.10
CA VAL A 194 -19.82 -2.11 7.66
C VAL A 194 -19.51 -3.51 7.12
N ALA A 195 -18.36 -4.10 7.50
CA ALA A 195 -17.95 -5.42 7.04
C ALA A 195 -18.90 -6.54 7.50
N SER A 196 -19.51 -6.39 8.69
CA SER A 196 -20.49 -7.35 9.21
C SER A 196 -21.88 -7.23 8.56
N GLY A 197 -22.10 -6.24 7.69
CA GLY A 197 -23.42 -6.00 7.06
C GLY A 197 -24.52 -5.56 8.05
N GLY A 198 -24.13 -5.25 9.31
CA GLY A 198 -25.08 -5.01 10.40
C GLY A 198 -25.71 -3.62 10.40
N GLN A 199 -25.11 -2.64 9.76
CA GLN A 199 -25.64 -1.27 9.76
C GLN A 199 -25.34 -0.57 8.43
N ARG A 200 -26.39 -0.08 7.77
CA ARG A 200 -26.21 0.87 6.65
C ARG A 200 -25.80 2.21 7.26
N LEU A 201 -24.54 2.57 7.08
CA LEU A 201 -24.08 3.90 7.42
C LEU A 201 -24.46 4.85 6.29
N ASP A 202 -24.91 6.04 6.68
CA ASP A 202 -25.11 7.15 5.77
C ASP A 202 -23.75 7.64 5.24
N GLY A 203 -23.60 7.73 3.92
CA GLY A 203 -22.34 8.12 3.29
C GLY A 203 -21.89 9.52 3.67
N GLU A 204 -22.80 10.48 3.77
CA GLU A 204 -22.47 11.84 4.20
C GLU A 204 -21.97 11.87 5.64
N ALA A 205 -22.64 11.16 6.56
CA ALA A 205 -22.20 11.05 7.94
C ALA A 205 -20.83 10.35 8.05
N PHE A 206 -20.55 9.37 7.18
CA PHE A 206 -19.26 8.71 7.12
C PHE A 206 -18.17 9.67 6.64
N ASP A 207 -18.40 10.42 5.55
CA ASP A 207 -17.44 11.38 5.02
C ASP A 207 -17.15 12.50 6.02
N GLN A 208 -18.16 13.01 6.70
CA GLN A 208 -18.00 13.98 7.79
C GLN A 208 -17.22 13.41 8.97
N LEU A 209 -17.42 12.15 9.33
CA LEU A 209 -16.65 11.49 10.36
C LEU A 209 -15.16 11.41 10.01
N LEU A 210 -14.82 11.01 8.77
CA LEU A 210 -13.43 10.92 8.32
C LEU A 210 -12.80 12.31 8.22
N LEU A 211 -13.50 13.28 7.65
CA LEU A 211 -13.04 14.67 7.56
C LEU A 211 -12.77 15.27 8.94
N GLY A 212 -13.71 15.17 9.87
CA GLY A 212 -13.52 15.64 11.26
C GLY A 212 -12.38 14.94 11.98
N SER A 213 -12.16 13.64 11.68
CA SER A 213 -11.02 12.88 12.21
C SER A 213 -9.68 13.41 11.65
N ALA A 214 -9.62 13.73 10.37
CA ALA A 214 -8.43 14.32 9.74
C ALA A 214 -8.13 15.70 10.32
N LEU A 215 -9.14 16.57 10.42
CA LEU A 215 -8.98 17.90 11.03
C LEU A 215 -8.45 17.82 12.46
N SER A 216 -8.96 16.90 13.27
CA SER A 216 -8.47 16.69 14.65
C SER A 216 -7.01 16.25 14.71
N ILE A 217 -6.50 15.53 13.70
CA ILE A 217 -5.09 15.18 13.59
C ILE A 217 -4.28 16.42 13.17
N LEU A 218 -4.74 17.13 12.17
CA LEU A 218 -4.03 18.26 11.57
C LEU A 218 -3.96 19.49 12.51
N ASP A 219 -4.87 19.60 13.47
CA ASP A 219 -4.88 20.66 14.50
C ASP A 219 -3.62 20.66 15.38
N HIS A 220 -2.96 19.52 15.54
CA HIS A 220 -1.69 19.42 16.27
C HIS A 220 -0.46 19.87 15.47
N GLY A 221 -0.66 20.17 14.21
CA GLY A 221 0.35 20.65 13.27
C GLY A 221 1.38 19.61 12.83
N PRO A 222 2.20 19.96 11.83
CA PRO A 222 3.26 19.09 11.36
C PRO A 222 4.37 18.95 12.43
N ALA A 223 4.94 17.76 12.53
CA ALA A 223 6.20 17.60 13.25
C ALA A 223 7.31 18.31 12.47
N GLU A 224 8.19 19.03 13.17
CA GLU A 224 9.34 19.69 12.55
C GLU A 224 10.11 18.71 11.67
N GLY A 225 10.45 19.16 10.46
CA GLY A 225 10.87 18.39 9.32
C GLY A 225 11.81 17.22 9.60
N MET A 226 11.34 16.03 9.40
CA MET A 226 12.21 14.92 9.09
C MET A 226 12.72 15.14 7.66
N SER A 227 13.81 15.92 7.52
CA SER A 227 14.52 15.98 6.25
C SER A 227 14.87 14.55 5.82
N PRO A 228 14.54 14.14 4.59
CA PRO A 228 14.86 12.78 4.16
C PRO A 228 16.35 12.54 4.36
N ALA A 229 16.68 11.54 5.16
CA ALA A 229 18.07 11.20 5.45
C ALA A 229 18.85 11.06 4.12
N ALA A 230 20.10 11.48 4.09
CA ALA A 230 20.94 11.37 2.89
C ALA A 230 20.96 9.93 2.35
N GLU A 231 20.86 8.96 3.25
CA GLU A 231 20.77 7.53 2.93
C GLU A 231 19.48 7.20 2.17
N ARG A 232 18.34 7.79 2.54
CA ARG A 232 17.07 7.59 1.83
C ARG A 232 17.17 8.09 0.38
N ARG A 233 17.66 9.32 0.20
CA ARG A 233 17.87 9.89 -1.14
C ARG A 233 18.80 9.02 -1.99
N LEU A 234 19.85 8.46 -1.37
CA LEU A 234 20.77 7.56 -2.04
C LEU A 234 20.10 6.25 -2.45
N VAL A 235 19.31 5.65 -1.56
CA VAL A 235 18.56 4.41 -1.86
C VAL A 235 17.55 4.65 -2.98
N GLN A 236 16.78 5.75 -2.93
CA GLN A 236 15.82 6.09 -3.99
C GLN A 236 16.52 6.28 -5.34
N ARG A 237 17.58 7.09 -5.39
CA ARG A 237 18.39 7.26 -6.61
C ARG A 237 18.95 5.93 -7.13
N ALA A 238 19.31 5.03 -6.23
CA ALA A 238 19.80 3.70 -6.60
C ALA A 238 18.69 2.81 -7.20
N ILE A 239 17.47 2.89 -6.69
CA ILE A 239 16.31 2.18 -7.24
C ILE A 239 15.98 2.75 -8.63
N GLU A 240 15.85 4.06 -8.76
CA GLU A 240 15.61 4.75 -10.04
C GLU A 240 16.71 4.49 -11.07
N GLY A 241 17.99 4.54 -10.66
CA GLY A 241 19.13 4.23 -11.51
C GLY A 241 19.09 2.79 -12.01
N HIS A 242 18.80 1.84 -11.11
CA HIS A 242 18.64 0.44 -11.47
C HIS A 242 17.53 0.25 -12.51
N ASP A 243 16.40 0.91 -12.35
CA ASP A 243 15.25 0.79 -13.26
C ASP A 243 15.55 1.41 -14.63
N ARG A 244 16.25 2.56 -14.68
CA ARG A 244 16.70 3.19 -15.93
C ARG A 244 17.72 2.37 -16.71
N MET A 245 18.61 1.67 -16.03
CA MET A 245 19.66 0.85 -16.69
C MET A 245 19.09 -0.38 -17.42
N GLY A 246 17.81 -0.71 -17.25
CA GLY A 246 16.98 -1.59 -18.09
C GLY A 246 17.34 -3.07 -18.10
N MET A 247 18.55 -3.48 -17.85
CA MET A 247 19.00 -4.88 -17.77
C MET A 247 19.76 -5.10 -16.48
N PHE A 248 19.04 -5.30 -15.40
CA PHE A 248 19.53 -5.76 -14.09
C PHE A 248 21.04 -5.47 -13.85
N PRO A 249 21.42 -4.19 -13.71
CA PRO A 249 22.81 -3.82 -13.54
C PRO A 249 23.35 -4.48 -12.27
N ASN A 250 24.64 -4.81 -12.28
CA ASN A 250 25.27 -5.20 -11.04
C ASN A 250 25.46 -3.97 -10.14
N VAL A 251 25.58 -4.22 -8.84
CA VAL A 251 25.75 -3.16 -7.83
C VAL A 251 26.96 -2.26 -8.13
N THR A 252 28.02 -2.81 -8.77
CA THR A 252 29.22 -2.05 -9.15
C THR A 252 28.90 -0.99 -10.22
N ALA A 253 28.16 -1.37 -11.27
CA ALA A 253 27.73 -0.44 -12.31
C ALA A 253 26.87 0.69 -11.73
N LEU A 254 25.96 0.33 -10.82
CA LEU A 254 25.13 1.30 -10.11
C LEU A 254 25.94 2.27 -9.23
N CYS A 255 26.97 1.76 -8.53
CA CYS A 255 27.88 2.62 -7.76
C CYS A 255 28.63 3.61 -8.66
N THR A 256 29.03 3.19 -9.87
CA THR A 256 29.70 4.04 -10.86
C THR A 256 28.77 5.14 -11.34
N GLU A 257 27.53 4.81 -11.71
CA GLU A 257 26.52 5.79 -12.15
C GLU A 257 26.21 6.83 -11.07
N LEU A 258 26.06 6.37 -9.84
CA LEU A 258 25.73 7.23 -8.70
C LEU A 258 26.93 8.00 -8.13
N HIS A 259 28.14 7.74 -8.62
CA HIS A 259 29.40 8.28 -8.10
C HIS A 259 29.58 8.04 -6.59
N VAL A 260 29.24 6.83 -6.11
CA VAL A 260 29.37 6.44 -4.70
C VAL A 260 30.22 5.19 -4.53
N ARG A 261 30.87 5.06 -3.37
CA ARG A 261 31.61 3.85 -3.03
C ARG A 261 30.65 2.70 -2.70
N PRO A 262 30.97 1.43 -3.06
CA PRO A 262 30.12 0.28 -2.71
C PRO A 262 29.77 0.19 -1.22
N ARG A 263 30.71 0.54 -0.34
CA ARG A 263 30.49 0.55 1.11
C ARG A 263 29.42 1.60 1.53
N THR A 264 29.41 2.76 0.91
CA THR A 264 28.42 3.81 1.17
C THR A 264 27.03 3.35 0.76
N LEU A 265 26.90 2.75 -0.42
CA LEU A 265 25.63 2.20 -0.89
C LEU A 265 25.15 1.04 -0.01
N GLN A 266 26.07 0.14 0.37
CA GLN A 266 25.77 -0.96 1.30
C GLN A 266 25.24 -0.45 2.64
N ALA A 267 25.90 0.55 3.23
CA ALA A 267 25.49 1.13 4.51
C ALA A 267 24.11 1.81 4.43
N ALA A 268 23.85 2.56 3.35
CA ALA A 268 22.56 3.20 3.11
C ALA A 268 21.42 2.19 3.01
N PHE A 269 21.60 1.14 2.20
CA PHE A 269 20.60 0.08 2.06
C PHE A 269 20.38 -0.68 3.37
N GLN A 270 21.46 -1.02 4.08
CA GLN A 270 21.35 -1.72 5.35
C GLN A 270 20.63 -0.90 6.41
N LYS A 271 20.93 0.40 6.50
CA LYS A 271 20.30 1.32 7.45
C LYS A 271 18.83 1.55 7.09
N PHE A 272 18.51 1.75 5.81
CA PHE A 272 17.19 2.12 5.34
C PHE A 272 16.25 0.91 5.20
N LEU A 273 16.70 -0.16 4.54
CA LEU A 273 15.90 -1.34 4.20
C LEU A 273 16.18 -2.57 5.08
N GLY A 274 17.25 -2.54 5.88
CA GLY A 274 17.69 -3.68 6.69
C GLY A 274 18.34 -4.81 5.87
N VAL A 275 18.51 -4.62 4.56
CA VAL A 275 19.18 -5.57 3.66
C VAL A 275 20.16 -4.83 2.76
N GLY A 276 21.21 -5.50 2.28
CA GLY A 276 22.14 -4.88 1.34
C GLY A 276 21.58 -4.76 -0.08
N PRO A 277 22.16 -3.89 -0.94
CA PRO A 277 21.63 -3.59 -2.28
C PRO A 277 21.54 -4.84 -3.17
N HIS A 278 22.53 -5.71 -3.16
CA HIS A 278 22.50 -6.96 -3.94
C HIS A 278 21.29 -7.84 -3.55
N ARG A 279 21.05 -8.00 -2.25
CA ARG A 279 19.93 -8.80 -1.74
C ARG A 279 18.60 -8.12 -2.08
N PHE A 280 18.50 -6.82 -1.92
CA PHE A 280 17.29 -6.04 -2.25
C PHE A 280 16.90 -6.18 -3.72
N PHE A 281 17.82 -5.93 -4.66
CA PHE A 281 17.52 -6.07 -6.08
C PHE A 281 17.26 -7.53 -6.50
N GLN A 282 17.85 -8.49 -5.80
CA GLN A 282 17.50 -9.90 -6.00
C GLN A 282 16.06 -10.19 -5.56
N LEU A 283 15.65 -9.66 -4.40
CA LEU A 283 14.27 -9.81 -3.90
C LEU A 283 13.27 -9.14 -4.85
N ARG A 284 13.53 -7.92 -5.31
CA ARG A 284 12.68 -7.25 -6.33
C ARG A 284 12.49 -8.12 -7.57
N ARG A 285 13.57 -8.71 -8.11
CA ARG A 285 13.47 -9.59 -9.28
C ARG A 285 12.66 -10.86 -9.01
N LEU A 286 12.75 -11.44 -7.82
CA LEU A 286 11.94 -12.61 -7.45
C LEU A 286 10.46 -12.24 -7.30
N ASN A 287 10.16 -11.10 -6.69
CA ASN A 287 8.79 -10.57 -6.59
C ASN A 287 8.22 -10.28 -7.99
N GLU A 288 8.99 -9.66 -8.88
CA GLU A 288 8.56 -9.43 -10.26
C GLU A 288 8.35 -10.75 -11.03
N ALA A 289 9.17 -11.77 -10.77
CA ALA A 289 8.95 -13.11 -11.34
C ALA A 289 7.62 -13.69 -10.88
N LYS A 290 7.29 -13.56 -9.60
CA LYS A 290 6.02 -14.03 -9.03
C LYS A 290 4.85 -13.30 -9.68
N ARG A 291 4.91 -11.97 -9.76
CA ARG A 291 3.89 -11.16 -10.42
C ARG A 291 3.65 -11.59 -11.87
N ARG A 292 4.72 -11.81 -12.66
CA ARG A 292 4.60 -12.26 -14.06
C ARG A 292 4.04 -13.67 -14.17
N LEU A 293 4.42 -14.58 -13.27
CA LEU A 293 3.87 -15.93 -13.21
C LEU A 293 2.37 -15.92 -12.89
N GLU A 294 1.91 -15.02 -12.05
CA GLU A 294 0.50 -14.86 -11.72
C GLU A 294 -0.33 -14.25 -12.86
N ILE A 295 0.23 -13.29 -13.58
CA ILE A 295 -0.42 -12.63 -14.73
C ILE A 295 -0.40 -13.56 -15.97
N GLY A 296 0.68 -14.29 -16.20
CA GLY A 296 0.90 -15.13 -17.37
C GLY A 296 0.04 -16.40 -17.45
N ARG A 297 -0.93 -16.55 -16.55
CA ARG A 297 -1.84 -17.69 -16.51
C ARG A 297 -2.75 -17.74 -17.75
N GLY A 298 -2.76 -18.88 -18.40
CA GLY A 298 -3.56 -19.07 -19.62
C GLY A 298 -2.91 -18.54 -20.90
N GLN A 299 -1.68 -18.02 -20.83
CA GLN A 299 -0.84 -17.69 -21.96
C GLN A 299 0.24 -18.77 -22.15
N GLU A 300 0.83 -18.86 -23.34
CA GLU A 300 1.94 -19.80 -23.62
C GLU A 300 3.27 -19.40 -22.94
N THR A 301 3.20 -18.70 -21.81
CA THR A 301 4.36 -18.20 -21.09
C THR A 301 4.94 -19.25 -20.17
N SER A 302 6.21 -19.54 -20.29
CA SER A 302 6.90 -20.53 -19.46
C SER A 302 7.65 -19.90 -18.28
N VAL A 303 7.79 -20.67 -17.19
CA VAL A 303 8.67 -20.30 -16.05
C VAL A 303 10.08 -19.95 -16.52
N LYS A 304 10.59 -20.67 -17.54
CA LYS A 304 11.93 -20.45 -18.09
C LYS A 304 12.04 -19.07 -18.75
N GLU A 305 11.07 -18.69 -19.58
CA GLU A 305 11.06 -17.41 -20.28
C GLU A 305 11.00 -16.24 -19.30
N ILE A 306 10.11 -16.32 -18.29
CA ILE A 306 10.02 -15.32 -17.24
C ILE A 306 11.35 -15.18 -16.49
N ALA A 307 11.95 -16.31 -16.06
CA ALA A 307 13.21 -16.28 -15.32
C ALA A 307 14.36 -15.69 -16.15
N LEU A 308 14.51 -16.11 -17.42
CA LEU A 308 15.54 -15.58 -18.32
C LEU A 308 15.32 -14.11 -18.63
N GLY A 309 14.09 -13.69 -18.90
CA GLY A 309 13.71 -12.28 -19.13
C GLY A 309 13.98 -11.38 -17.92
N LEU A 310 14.05 -11.96 -16.71
CA LEU A 310 14.44 -11.26 -15.47
C LEU A 310 15.92 -11.44 -15.12
N GLY A 311 16.74 -11.96 -16.05
CA GLY A 311 18.19 -12.08 -15.88
C GLY A 311 18.64 -13.24 -14.97
N PHE A 312 17.78 -14.20 -14.66
CA PHE A 312 18.18 -15.42 -13.94
C PHE A 312 18.77 -16.44 -14.94
N ARG A 313 20.10 -16.50 -15.02
CA ARG A 313 20.81 -17.39 -15.96
C ARG A 313 20.81 -18.85 -15.50
N GLU A 314 20.74 -19.09 -14.19
CA GLU A 314 20.79 -20.42 -13.57
C GLU A 314 19.38 -20.78 -13.03
N LEU A 315 18.57 -21.47 -13.86
CA LEU A 315 17.17 -21.77 -13.56
C LEU A 315 17.01 -22.63 -12.28
N GLY A 316 17.94 -23.53 -12.00
CA GLY A 316 17.93 -24.33 -10.76
C GLY A 316 18.07 -23.45 -9.52
N ARG A 317 19.01 -22.52 -9.51
CA ARG A 317 19.19 -21.56 -8.41
C ARG A 317 18.02 -20.59 -8.29
N PHE A 318 17.45 -20.17 -9.42
CA PHE A 318 16.23 -19.39 -9.40
C PHE A 318 15.09 -20.13 -8.69
N ALA A 319 14.82 -21.38 -9.07
CA ALA A 319 13.75 -22.17 -8.48
C ALA A 319 13.93 -22.41 -6.97
N VAL A 320 15.18 -22.65 -6.52
CA VAL A 320 15.50 -22.77 -5.09
C VAL A 320 15.22 -21.48 -4.34
N ARG A 321 15.78 -20.35 -4.80
CA ARG A 321 15.59 -19.03 -4.17
C ARG A 321 14.13 -18.57 -4.19
N TYR A 322 13.43 -18.88 -5.25
CA TYR A 322 11.98 -18.60 -5.36
C TYR A 322 11.21 -19.37 -4.29
N ARG A 323 11.48 -20.68 -4.15
CA ARG A 323 10.83 -21.51 -3.13
C ARG A 323 11.20 -21.07 -1.71
N GLU A 324 12.46 -20.72 -1.46
CA GLU A 324 12.90 -20.19 -0.17
C GLU A 324 12.15 -18.91 0.20
N LEU A 325 11.89 -18.03 -0.77
CA LEU A 325 11.21 -16.76 -0.52
C LEU A 325 9.69 -16.92 -0.38
N PHE A 326 9.04 -17.67 -1.28
CA PHE A 326 7.58 -17.72 -1.39
C PHE A 326 6.93 -18.99 -0.83
N GLY A 327 7.72 -19.94 -0.32
CA GLY A 327 7.22 -21.22 0.20
C GLY A 327 6.76 -22.20 -0.88
N GLU A 328 6.71 -21.79 -2.17
CA GLU A 328 6.24 -22.61 -3.29
C GLU A 328 7.16 -22.53 -4.51
N SER A 329 7.07 -23.50 -5.42
CA SER A 329 7.87 -23.43 -6.64
C SER A 329 7.23 -22.50 -7.70
N PRO A 330 8.03 -21.93 -8.64
CA PRO A 330 7.50 -21.07 -9.72
C PRO A 330 6.41 -21.77 -10.57
N SER A 331 6.54 -23.08 -10.77
CA SER A 331 5.56 -23.86 -11.52
C SER A 331 4.23 -24.04 -10.77
N VAL A 332 4.26 -24.02 -9.44
CA VAL A 332 3.04 -24.05 -8.61
C VAL A 332 2.34 -22.69 -8.73
N THR A 333 3.08 -21.60 -8.60
CA THR A 333 2.53 -20.24 -8.78
C THR A 333 1.86 -20.09 -10.15
N LEU A 334 2.52 -20.52 -11.24
CA LEU A 334 1.97 -20.42 -12.59
C LEU A 334 0.65 -21.21 -12.77
N ARG A 335 0.45 -22.31 -12.01
CA ARG A 335 -0.75 -23.16 -12.09
C ARG A 335 -1.90 -22.73 -11.17
N LYS A 336 -1.61 -22.02 -10.08
CA LYS A 336 -2.65 -21.55 -9.14
C LYS A 336 -3.58 -20.55 -9.82
N ARG A 337 -4.90 -20.70 -9.63
CA ARG A 337 -5.89 -19.68 -10.02
C ARG A 337 -6.06 -18.71 -8.85
N THR A 338 -5.84 -17.43 -9.07
CA THR A 338 -6.18 -16.37 -8.08
C THR A 338 -7.43 -15.64 -8.54
N GLY A 339 -8.44 -15.60 -7.68
CA GLY A 339 -9.50 -14.62 -7.75
C GLY A 339 -8.95 -13.31 -7.15
N GLY A 340 -8.99 -12.22 -7.87
CA GLY A 340 -8.65 -10.90 -7.35
C GLY A 340 -9.95 -10.12 -7.12
N ALA A 341 -10.25 -9.77 -5.87
CA ALA A 341 -11.22 -8.73 -5.56
C ALA A 341 -10.48 -7.38 -5.44
N VAL A 342 -11.14 -6.31 -5.82
CA VAL A 342 -10.62 -4.92 -5.75
C VAL A 342 -11.41 -4.18 -4.69
N VAL A 343 -10.77 -3.27 -3.96
CA VAL A 343 -11.47 -2.31 -3.10
C VAL A 343 -12.36 -1.46 -4.01
N ALA A 344 -13.61 -1.89 -4.15
CA ALA A 344 -14.59 -1.23 -5.01
C ALA A 344 -15.24 -0.06 -4.25
N GLY A 345 -15.46 1.05 -4.95
CA GLY A 345 -16.24 2.18 -4.45
C GLY A 345 -15.58 3.54 -4.58
N PHE A 346 -14.25 3.60 -4.65
CA PHE A 346 -13.54 4.85 -4.85
C PHE A 346 -13.30 5.08 -6.34
N ARG A 347 -14.18 5.84 -7.00
CA ARG A 347 -13.97 6.32 -8.37
C ARG A 347 -13.54 7.77 -8.29
N GLY A 348 -12.29 8.06 -8.69
CA GLY A 348 -11.79 9.41 -8.88
C GLY A 348 -12.30 10.02 -10.18
#